data_916b40ac1f9e70909190da2cb5774201
#
_entry.id   916b40ac1f9e70909190da2cb5774201
#
_cell.length_a   1.000
_cell.length_b   1.000
_cell.length_c   1.000
_cell.angle_alpha   90.00
_cell.angle_beta   90.00
_cell.angle_gamma   90.00
#
_symmetry.space_group_name_H-M   'P 1'
#
loop_
_entity.id
_entity.type
_entity.pdbx_description
1 polymer ?
#
loop_
_entity_poly.entity_id
_entity_poly.type
_entity_poly.pdbx_seq_one_letter_code
_entity_poly.pdbx_strand_id
1 'polypeptide(L)'
;MIEGALKVSTDQVRDVMIPRPQVVFIEEDEKPEDFLPRVIKSGHSRFPVLNTENDKIEGILLAKELLPFISAENLSEFELSKLIRPAKLVPESKKLNILLDELKASRNHMAIVLDEYGDITGIVTIEDVLEEIVGEIEDEHDKDTGTLIKKIAEDEYLVSALTPIDVFNENFESTLSDKDFDTLGGIVMHHFARFPKPNDAINIDGWRFVINSLERRRIKRIKVSKIS
;
A
#
# COMPACT_ATOMS: atom_id res chain seq x y z
N MET A 1 -5.54 7.63 -17.67
CA MET A 1 -5.25 6.42 -18.48
C MET A 1 -4.14 6.61 -19.50
N ILE A 2 -4.13 7.60 -20.41
CA ILE A 2 -3.02 7.81 -21.39
C ILE A 2 -1.71 8.16 -20.66
N GLU A 3 -1.76 9.00 -19.65
CA GLU A 3 -0.61 9.39 -18.84
C GLU A 3 -0.02 8.21 -18.04
N GLY A 4 -0.86 7.34 -17.47
CA GLY A 4 -0.44 6.12 -16.80
C GLY A 4 0.23 5.12 -17.73
N ALA A 5 -0.30 4.94 -18.95
CA ALA A 5 0.32 4.08 -19.95
C ALA A 5 1.69 4.58 -20.42
N LEU A 6 1.89 5.90 -20.50
CA LEU A 6 3.19 6.50 -20.79
C LEU A 6 4.18 6.29 -19.62
N LYS A 7 3.72 6.47 -18.37
CA LYS A 7 4.51 6.26 -17.16
C LYS A 7 5.07 4.83 -17.08
N VAL A 8 4.22 3.82 -17.26
CA VAL A 8 4.63 2.41 -17.21
C VAL A 8 5.66 2.07 -18.29
N SER A 9 5.69 2.79 -19.42
CA SER A 9 6.72 2.60 -20.46
C SER A 9 8.08 3.21 -20.08
N THR A 10 8.11 4.19 -19.18
CA THR A 10 9.33 4.90 -18.76
C THR A 10 9.86 4.43 -17.42
N ASP A 11 8.98 4.14 -16.48
CA ASP A 11 9.31 3.84 -15.10
C ASP A 11 9.92 2.43 -14.94
N GLN A 12 10.69 2.28 -13.89
CA GLN A 12 11.40 1.05 -13.54
C GLN A 12 10.79 0.41 -12.30
N VAL A 13 11.10 -0.86 -12.08
CA VAL A 13 10.61 -1.65 -10.93
C VAL A 13 10.91 -0.96 -9.60
N ARG A 14 12.10 -0.36 -9.45
CA ARG A 14 12.49 0.38 -8.23
C ARG A 14 11.58 1.55 -7.89
N ASP A 15 10.88 2.11 -8.87
CA ASP A 15 10.02 3.29 -8.67
C ASP A 15 8.69 2.91 -7.99
N VAL A 16 8.29 1.63 -8.09
CA VAL A 16 6.99 1.12 -7.60
C VAL A 16 7.10 -0.03 -6.62
N MET A 17 8.28 -0.67 -6.49
CA MET A 17 8.47 -1.81 -5.60
C MET A 17 8.17 -1.47 -4.14
N ILE A 18 7.76 -2.48 -3.39
CA ILE A 18 7.69 -2.45 -1.92
C ILE A 18 9.12 -2.72 -1.40
N PRO A 19 9.77 -1.76 -0.73
CA PRO A 19 11.14 -1.93 -0.24
C PRO A 19 11.25 -3.05 0.80
N ARG A 20 12.36 -3.77 0.82
CA ARG A 20 12.64 -4.89 1.71
C ARG A 20 12.23 -4.69 3.18
N PRO A 21 12.50 -3.52 3.83
CA PRO A 21 12.11 -3.31 5.23
C PRO A 21 10.59 -3.32 5.48
N GLN A 22 9.78 -3.22 4.43
CA GLN A 22 8.31 -3.23 4.50
C GLN A 22 7.73 -4.60 4.13
N VAL A 23 8.54 -5.53 3.64
CA VAL A 23 8.11 -6.87 3.23
C VAL A 23 8.01 -7.79 4.44
N VAL A 24 6.92 -8.53 4.51
CA VAL A 24 6.76 -9.60 5.51
C VAL A 24 7.32 -10.88 4.92
N PHE A 25 8.50 -11.28 5.38
CA PHE A 25 9.13 -12.55 5.03
C PHE A 25 8.72 -13.65 6.01
N ILE A 26 8.76 -14.90 5.53
CA ILE A 26 8.74 -16.12 6.34
C ILE A 26 10.13 -16.74 6.23
N GLU A 27 10.73 -17.13 7.34
CA GLU A 27 12.01 -17.81 7.33
C GLU A 27 11.82 -19.30 7.05
N GLU A 28 12.74 -19.91 6.29
CA GLU A 28 12.62 -21.30 5.84
C GLU A 28 12.50 -22.30 7.01
N ASP A 29 13.20 -22.03 8.10
CA ASP A 29 13.26 -22.85 9.29
C ASP A 29 12.27 -22.43 10.39
N GLU A 30 11.44 -21.41 10.11
CA GLU A 30 10.47 -20.88 11.08
C GLU A 30 9.28 -21.83 11.24
N LYS A 31 8.85 -22.02 12.48
CA LYS A 31 7.71 -22.88 12.78
C LYS A 31 6.37 -22.20 12.46
N PRO A 32 5.35 -22.98 12.07
CA PRO A 32 4.01 -22.44 11.78
C PRO A 32 3.44 -21.57 12.90
N GLU A 33 3.63 -21.98 14.14
CA GLU A 33 3.15 -21.26 15.33
C GLU A 33 3.73 -19.85 15.48
N ASP A 34 4.92 -19.60 14.92
CA ASP A 34 5.63 -18.33 15.01
C ASP A 34 5.21 -17.37 13.86
N PHE A 35 5.06 -17.86 12.63
CA PHE A 35 4.73 -17.00 11.49
C PHE A 35 3.22 -16.87 11.22
N LEU A 36 2.38 -17.84 11.56
CA LEU A 36 0.93 -17.78 11.31
C LEU A 36 0.26 -16.52 11.88
N PRO A 37 0.56 -16.07 13.11
CA PRO A 37 -0.01 -14.82 13.63
C PRO A 37 0.34 -13.60 12.77
N ARG A 38 1.57 -13.53 12.22
CA ARG A 38 1.99 -12.46 11.32
C ARG A 38 1.27 -12.52 9.98
N VAL A 39 1.13 -13.72 9.41
CA VAL A 39 0.38 -13.95 8.16
C VAL A 39 -1.06 -13.48 8.32
N ILE A 40 -1.75 -13.91 9.36
CA ILE A 40 -3.15 -13.53 9.63
C ILE A 40 -3.28 -12.03 9.85
N LYS A 41 -2.39 -11.44 10.65
CA LYS A 41 -2.44 -10.01 10.96
C LYS A 41 -2.16 -9.13 9.73
N SER A 42 -1.27 -9.57 8.85
CA SER A 42 -0.90 -8.79 7.66
C SER A 42 -2.00 -8.76 6.60
N GLY A 43 -2.84 -9.79 6.51
CA GLY A 43 -3.87 -9.93 5.48
C GLY A 43 -3.32 -10.16 4.07
N HIS A 44 -2.01 -10.35 3.91
CA HIS A 44 -1.41 -10.59 2.60
C HIS A 44 -1.69 -11.98 2.08
N SER A 45 -1.74 -12.13 0.76
CA SER A 45 -2.00 -13.40 0.08
C SER A 45 -0.74 -14.20 -0.25
N ARG A 46 0.43 -13.53 -0.29
CA ARG A 46 1.71 -14.10 -0.74
C ARG A 46 2.83 -13.63 0.16
N PHE A 47 3.72 -14.56 0.52
CA PHE A 47 4.84 -14.32 1.40
C PHE A 47 6.11 -14.86 0.78
N PRO A 48 7.14 -14.04 0.56
CA PRO A 48 8.46 -14.54 0.19
C PRO A 48 9.03 -15.37 1.34
N VAL A 49 9.62 -16.52 1.00
CA VAL A 49 10.31 -17.40 1.96
C VAL A 49 11.80 -17.19 1.81
N LEU A 50 12.44 -16.80 2.90
CA LEU A 50 13.84 -16.44 2.99
C LEU A 50 14.64 -17.54 3.66
N ASN A 51 15.74 -17.94 3.04
CA ASN A 51 16.76 -18.73 3.69
C ASN A 51 17.70 -17.79 4.44
N THR A 52 17.74 -17.91 5.75
CA THR A 52 18.48 -17.00 6.64
C THR A 52 19.99 -17.22 6.61
N GLU A 53 20.46 -18.41 6.20
CA GLU A 53 21.90 -18.72 6.15
C GLU A 53 22.61 -17.99 5.01
N ASN A 54 21.94 -17.83 3.86
CA ASN A 54 22.55 -17.29 2.66
C ASN A 54 21.84 -16.03 2.12
N ASP A 55 20.82 -15.54 2.83
CA ASP A 55 19.97 -14.37 2.48
C ASP A 55 19.31 -14.49 1.09
N LYS A 56 18.89 -15.69 0.69
CA LYS A 56 18.28 -15.97 -0.60
C LYS A 56 16.81 -16.33 -0.46
N ILE A 57 16.06 -16.09 -1.54
CA ILE A 57 14.66 -16.48 -1.62
C ILE A 57 14.56 -17.94 -2.08
N GLU A 58 13.96 -18.78 -1.24
CA GLU A 58 13.62 -20.16 -1.58
C GLU A 58 12.35 -20.23 -2.46
N GLY A 59 11.44 -19.30 -2.28
CA GLY A 59 10.22 -19.23 -3.07
C GLY A 59 9.17 -18.31 -2.48
N ILE A 60 7.91 -18.53 -2.89
CA ILE A 60 6.75 -17.78 -2.43
C ILE A 60 5.73 -18.75 -1.84
N LEU A 61 5.33 -18.52 -0.60
CA LEU A 61 4.23 -19.19 0.07
C LEU A 61 2.93 -18.45 -0.20
N LEU A 62 1.87 -19.18 -0.56
CA LEU A 62 0.53 -18.60 -0.65
C LEU A 62 -0.22 -18.82 0.66
N ALA A 63 -0.82 -17.76 1.22
CA ALA A 63 -1.59 -17.83 2.46
C ALA A 63 -2.69 -18.92 2.43
N LYS A 64 -3.33 -19.13 1.28
CA LYS A 64 -4.36 -20.16 1.11
C LYS A 64 -3.84 -21.59 1.28
N GLU A 65 -2.56 -21.84 1.01
CA GLU A 65 -1.95 -23.17 1.18
C GLU A 65 -1.79 -23.53 2.68
N LEU A 66 -1.90 -22.52 3.56
CA LEU A 66 -1.87 -22.73 5.01
C LEU A 66 -3.21 -23.15 5.60
N LEU A 67 -4.32 -22.97 4.86
CA LEU A 67 -5.67 -23.27 5.37
C LEU A 67 -5.85 -24.69 5.94
N PRO A 68 -5.29 -25.75 5.33
CA PRO A 68 -5.37 -27.10 5.88
C PRO A 68 -4.68 -27.26 7.24
N PHE A 69 -3.71 -26.40 7.56
CA PHE A 69 -2.84 -26.49 8.74
C PHE A 69 -3.22 -25.55 9.89
N ILE A 70 -4.32 -24.81 9.75
CA ILE A 70 -4.81 -23.91 10.81
C ILE A 70 -5.29 -24.69 12.03
N SER A 71 -5.75 -25.95 11.87
CA SER A 71 -6.13 -26.82 12.97
C SER A 71 -4.90 -27.54 13.53
N ALA A 72 -4.81 -27.59 14.87
CA ALA A 72 -3.68 -28.24 15.57
C ALA A 72 -3.47 -29.71 15.18
N GLU A 73 -4.51 -30.40 14.69
CA GLU A 73 -4.46 -31.81 14.30
C GLU A 73 -3.56 -32.05 13.06
N ASN A 74 -3.46 -31.05 12.16
CA ASN A 74 -2.71 -31.18 10.92
C ASN A 74 -1.32 -30.54 10.96
N LEU A 75 -0.95 -29.87 12.04
CA LEU A 75 0.36 -29.22 12.17
C LEU A 75 1.53 -30.19 12.11
N SER A 76 1.35 -31.45 12.52
CA SER A 76 2.38 -32.48 12.46
C SER A 76 2.77 -32.90 11.04
N GLU A 77 1.93 -32.63 10.05
CA GLU A 77 2.16 -32.94 8.63
C GLU A 77 2.66 -31.71 7.83
N PHE A 78 2.86 -30.59 8.51
CA PHE A 78 3.29 -29.36 7.87
C PHE A 78 4.75 -29.43 7.42
N GLU A 79 4.97 -29.27 6.13
CA GLU A 79 6.29 -29.13 5.52
C GLU A 79 6.30 -27.91 4.60
N LEU A 80 6.94 -26.82 5.01
CA LEU A 80 6.98 -25.56 4.28
C LEU A 80 7.51 -25.75 2.84
N SER A 81 8.56 -26.57 2.70
CA SER A 81 9.20 -26.87 1.41
C SER A 81 8.24 -27.42 0.34
N LYS A 82 7.19 -28.13 0.74
CA LYS A 82 6.17 -28.67 -0.17
C LYS A 82 5.15 -27.63 -0.65
N LEU A 83 5.04 -26.51 0.07
CA LEU A 83 4.06 -25.45 -0.18
C LEU A 83 4.67 -24.27 -0.94
N ILE A 84 6.00 -24.18 -0.97
CA ILE A 84 6.73 -23.10 -1.62
C ILE A 84 6.65 -23.24 -3.14
N ARG A 85 6.36 -22.14 -3.82
CA ARG A 85 6.37 -22.04 -5.28
C ARG A 85 7.59 -21.26 -5.74
N PRO A 86 8.16 -21.58 -6.93
CA PRO A 86 9.30 -20.84 -7.45
C PRO A 86 9.01 -19.33 -7.53
N ALA A 87 9.94 -18.52 -7.02
CA ALA A 87 9.87 -17.07 -7.13
C ALA A 87 10.37 -16.58 -8.48
N LYS A 88 9.73 -15.56 -9.03
CA LYS A 88 10.25 -14.79 -10.17
C LYS A 88 11.22 -13.76 -9.63
N LEU A 89 12.47 -13.78 -10.10
CA LEU A 89 13.50 -12.78 -9.75
C LEU A 89 13.60 -11.75 -10.88
N VAL A 90 13.69 -10.47 -10.54
CA VAL A 90 13.77 -9.37 -11.51
C VAL A 90 14.74 -8.28 -11.02
N PRO A 91 15.54 -7.67 -11.90
CA PRO A 91 16.38 -6.54 -11.51
C PRO A 91 15.52 -5.29 -11.27
N GLU A 92 15.92 -4.45 -10.32
CA GLU A 92 15.23 -3.21 -9.99
C GLU A 92 15.20 -2.19 -11.13
N SER A 93 16.16 -2.28 -12.07
CA SER A 93 16.24 -1.43 -13.27
C SER A 93 15.31 -1.87 -14.41
N LYS A 94 14.60 -3.01 -14.27
CA LYS A 94 13.69 -3.50 -15.32
C LYS A 94 12.54 -2.52 -15.54
N LYS A 95 12.15 -2.32 -16.81
CA LYS A 95 10.98 -1.52 -17.18
C LYS A 95 9.67 -2.18 -16.74
N LEU A 96 8.72 -1.37 -16.27
CA LEU A 96 7.44 -1.88 -15.76
C LEU A 96 6.57 -2.56 -16.82
N ASN A 97 6.55 -2.05 -18.05
CA ASN A 97 5.82 -2.69 -19.15
C ASN A 97 6.33 -4.10 -19.44
N ILE A 98 7.65 -4.31 -19.44
CA ILE A 98 8.27 -5.62 -19.65
C ILE A 98 7.95 -6.56 -18.49
N LEU A 99 8.03 -6.04 -17.24
CA LEU A 99 7.67 -6.82 -16.06
C LEU A 99 6.21 -7.27 -16.11
N LEU A 100 5.29 -6.38 -16.48
CA LEU A 100 3.86 -6.68 -16.56
C LEU A 100 3.58 -7.82 -17.54
N ASP A 101 4.19 -7.77 -18.73
CA ASP A 101 4.04 -8.82 -19.74
C ASP A 101 4.61 -10.16 -19.26
N GLU A 102 5.76 -10.14 -18.59
CA GLU A 102 6.36 -11.34 -18.00
C GLU A 102 5.50 -11.94 -16.88
N LEU A 103 4.95 -11.12 -15.96
CA LEU A 103 4.09 -11.58 -14.88
C LEU A 103 2.79 -12.19 -15.42
N LYS A 104 2.17 -11.56 -16.43
CA LYS A 104 0.99 -12.11 -17.11
C LYS A 104 1.28 -13.44 -17.79
N ALA A 105 2.37 -13.52 -18.57
CA ALA A 105 2.73 -14.72 -19.30
C ALA A 105 3.03 -15.91 -18.37
N SER A 106 3.71 -15.66 -17.25
CA SER A 106 4.07 -16.69 -16.25
C SER A 106 2.97 -16.98 -15.24
N ARG A 107 1.86 -16.23 -15.25
CA ARG A 107 0.80 -16.26 -14.23
C ARG A 107 1.32 -16.04 -12.80
N ASN A 108 2.42 -15.32 -12.67
CA ASN A 108 2.94 -14.90 -11.40
C ASN A 108 2.36 -13.53 -11.04
N HIS A 109 1.96 -13.38 -9.78
CA HIS A 109 1.42 -12.12 -9.28
C HIS A 109 2.42 -11.33 -8.44
N MET A 110 3.60 -11.91 -8.18
CA MET A 110 4.65 -11.29 -7.37
C MET A 110 6.02 -11.66 -7.97
N ALA A 111 6.93 -10.70 -7.96
CA ALA A 111 8.33 -10.91 -8.25
C ALA A 111 9.20 -10.35 -7.11
N ILE A 112 10.34 -10.99 -6.88
CA ILE A 112 11.37 -10.52 -5.97
C ILE A 112 12.30 -9.61 -6.73
N VAL A 113 12.62 -8.46 -6.16
CA VAL A 113 13.45 -7.44 -6.79
C VAL A 113 14.87 -7.54 -6.25
N LEU A 114 15.84 -7.56 -7.17
CA LEU A 114 17.26 -7.66 -6.87
C LEU A 114 18.01 -6.43 -7.39
N ASP A 115 19.06 -6.02 -6.69
CA ASP A 115 20.03 -5.04 -7.16
C ASP A 115 21.09 -5.64 -8.11
N GLU A 116 22.11 -4.86 -8.46
CA GLU A 116 23.20 -5.25 -9.35
C GLU A 116 24.13 -6.30 -8.75
N TYR A 117 24.10 -6.46 -7.42
CA TYR A 117 24.91 -7.43 -6.68
C TYR A 117 24.16 -8.75 -6.44
N GLY A 118 22.85 -8.77 -6.74
CA GLY A 118 21.99 -9.91 -6.50
C GLY A 118 21.33 -9.92 -5.11
N ASP A 119 21.44 -8.82 -4.38
CA ASP A 119 20.82 -8.66 -3.06
C ASP A 119 19.35 -8.29 -3.20
N ILE A 120 18.52 -8.77 -2.26
CA ILE A 120 17.08 -8.52 -2.26
C ILE A 120 16.81 -7.07 -1.82
N THR A 121 16.29 -6.25 -2.72
CA THR A 121 15.90 -4.85 -2.46
C THR A 121 14.41 -4.69 -2.14
N GLY A 122 13.56 -5.62 -2.56
CA GLY A 122 12.14 -5.57 -2.31
C GLY A 122 11.33 -6.61 -3.06
N ILE A 123 10.05 -6.33 -3.19
CA ILE A 123 9.11 -7.11 -4.00
C ILE A 123 8.28 -6.16 -4.87
N VAL A 124 7.71 -6.69 -5.94
CA VAL A 124 6.72 -5.99 -6.77
C VAL A 124 5.61 -6.95 -7.13
N THR A 125 4.37 -6.48 -7.09
CA THR A 125 3.20 -7.27 -7.49
C THR A 125 2.63 -6.78 -8.82
N ILE A 126 1.82 -7.62 -9.47
CA ILE A 126 1.11 -7.21 -10.68
C ILE A 126 0.13 -6.09 -10.39
N GLU A 127 -0.44 -6.09 -9.18
CA GLU A 127 -1.35 -5.09 -8.67
C GLU A 127 -0.66 -3.72 -8.60
N ASP A 128 0.59 -3.64 -8.08
CA ASP A 128 1.37 -2.38 -8.02
C ASP A 128 1.62 -1.81 -9.41
N VAL A 129 1.95 -2.67 -10.39
CA VAL A 129 2.19 -2.23 -11.78
C VAL A 129 0.88 -1.77 -12.44
N LEU A 130 -0.23 -2.46 -12.19
CA LEU A 130 -1.54 -2.08 -12.74
C LEU A 130 -2.03 -0.76 -12.13
N GLU A 131 -1.74 -0.51 -10.86
CA GLU A 131 -2.05 0.76 -10.19
C GLU A 131 -1.38 1.95 -10.88
N GLU A 132 -0.14 1.81 -11.36
CA GLU A 132 0.52 2.86 -12.15
C GLU A 132 -0.13 3.12 -13.52
N ILE A 133 -0.80 2.11 -14.12
CA ILE A 133 -1.49 2.26 -15.40
C ILE A 133 -2.88 2.88 -15.23
N VAL A 134 -3.64 2.33 -14.28
CA VAL A 134 -5.06 2.63 -14.11
C VAL A 134 -5.25 3.84 -13.19
N GLY A 135 -4.25 4.13 -12.34
CA GLY A 135 -4.44 4.89 -11.11
C GLY A 135 -5.17 4.01 -10.10
N GLU A 136 -5.39 4.50 -8.89
CA GLU A 136 -6.27 3.79 -7.95
C GLU A 136 -7.58 3.45 -8.69
N ILE A 137 -7.99 2.18 -8.65
CA ILE A 137 -9.31 1.77 -9.12
C ILE A 137 -10.29 2.49 -8.19
N GLU A 138 -10.78 3.64 -8.66
CA GLU A 138 -11.85 4.36 -7.98
C GLU A 138 -13.02 3.38 -7.85
N ASP A 139 -13.43 3.10 -6.62
CA ASP A 139 -14.66 2.33 -6.36
C ASP A 139 -15.78 2.97 -7.18
N GLU A 140 -16.68 2.18 -7.77
CA GLU A 140 -17.77 2.69 -8.62
C GLU A 140 -18.62 3.78 -7.93
N HIS A 141 -18.43 3.96 -6.63
CA HIS A 141 -18.98 5.04 -5.81
C HIS A 141 -18.15 6.33 -5.78
N ASP A 142 -16.88 6.32 -6.29
CA ASP A 142 -15.98 7.48 -6.32
C ASP A 142 -16.06 8.29 -7.65
N LYS A 143 -17.19 8.26 -8.34
CA LYS A 143 -17.45 9.05 -9.57
C LYS A 143 -17.54 10.56 -9.35
N ASP A 144 -16.84 11.10 -8.38
CA ASP A 144 -16.71 12.54 -8.17
C ASP A 144 -15.26 13.02 -8.38
N THR A 145 -14.76 12.84 -9.61
CA THR A 145 -13.56 13.53 -10.09
C THR A 145 -13.91 15.02 -10.26
N GLY A 146 -13.68 15.80 -9.22
CA GLY A 146 -13.86 17.25 -9.24
C GLY A 146 -14.41 17.84 -7.95
N THR A 147 -15.06 17.07 -7.11
CA THR A 147 -15.64 17.60 -5.88
C THR A 147 -14.58 17.65 -4.77
N LEU A 148 -14.09 18.85 -4.47
CA LEU A 148 -13.14 19.07 -3.38
C LEU A 148 -13.75 18.68 -2.02
N ILE A 149 -15.07 18.81 -1.85
CA ILE A 149 -15.80 18.59 -0.60
C ILE A 149 -17.06 17.78 -0.90
N LYS A 150 -17.22 16.60 -0.28
CA LYS A 150 -18.39 15.72 -0.41
C LYS A 150 -19.01 15.49 0.96
N LYS A 151 -20.30 15.78 1.12
CA LYS A 151 -21.03 15.43 2.35
C LYS A 151 -21.31 13.92 2.38
N ILE A 152 -20.91 13.23 3.48
CA ILE A 152 -21.07 11.77 3.65
C ILE A 152 -22.07 11.41 4.75
N ALA A 153 -22.28 12.30 5.73
CA ALA A 153 -23.32 12.17 6.77
C ALA A 153 -23.78 13.56 7.22
N GLU A 154 -24.65 13.65 8.22
CA GLU A 154 -25.29 14.91 8.64
C GLU A 154 -24.26 15.97 9.01
N ASP A 155 -23.20 15.60 9.74
CA ASP A 155 -22.10 16.49 10.14
C ASP A 155 -20.71 15.96 9.75
N GLU A 156 -20.66 15.08 8.75
CA GLU A 156 -19.41 14.51 8.26
C GLU A 156 -19.22 14.77 6.76
N TYR A 157 -18.00 15.17 6.42
CA TYR A 157 -17.60 15.51 5.05
C TYR A 157 -16.33 14.78 4.68
N LEU A 158 -16.25 14.32 3.44
CA LEU A 158 -15.02 13.80 2.84
C LEU A 158 -14.41 14.89 1.98
N VAL A 159 -13.23 15.37 2.38
CA VAL A 159 -12.58 16.53 1.77
C VAL A 159 -11.27 16.09 1.12
N SER A 160 -10.97 16.60 -0.07
CA SER A 160 -9.68 16.40 -0.72
C SER A 160 -8.57 17.10 0.09
N ALA A 161 -7.43 16.45 0.28
CA ALA A 161 -6.28 17.10 0.91
C ALA A 161 -5.73 18.28 0.09
N LEU A 162 -6.03 18.33 -1.21
CA LEU A 162 -5.66 19.43 -2.12
C LEU A 162 -6.63 20.61 -2.04
N THR A 163 -7.70 20.54 -1.24
CA THR A 163 -8.64 21.67 -1.07
C THR A 163 -7.87 22.88 -0.53
N PRO A 164 -7.92 24.03 -1.22
CA PRO A 164 -7.36 25.26 -0.71
C PRO A 164 -8.00 25.67 0.61
N ILE A 165 -7.24 26.30 1.50
CA ILE A 165 -7.69 26.64 2.85
C ILE A 165 -8.81 27.69 2.81
N ASP A 166 -8.72 28.65 1.92
CA ASP A 166 -9.76 29.65 1.67
C ASP A 166 -11.08 28.99 1.28
N VAL A 167 -11.05 28.04 0.33
CA VAL A 167 -12.24 27.26 -0.08
C VAL A 167 -12.82 26.46 1.09
N PHE A 168 -11.97 25.87 1.94
CA PHE A 168 -12.41 25.18 3.14
C PHE A 168 -13.09 26.15 4.12
N ASN A 169 -12.44 27.29 4.39
CA ASN A 169 -12.96 28.31 5.30
C ASN A 169 -14.32 28.86 4.85
N GLU A 170 -14.48 29.14 3.55
CA GLU A 170 -15.75 29.62 3.00
C GLU A 170 -16.89 28.58 3.14
N ASN A 171 -16.60 27.29 2.87
CA ASN A 171 -17.64 26.25 2.92
C ASN A 171 -18.06 25.86 4.34
N PHE A 172 -17.17 25.98 5.31
CA PHE A 172 -17.39 25.51 6.68
C PHE A 172 -17.47 26.64 7.71
N GLU A 173 -17.42 27.89 7.27
CA GLU A 173 -17.36 29.07 8.17
C GLU A 173 -16.24 28.91 9.22
N SER A 174 -15.08 28.42 8.77
CA SER A 174 -13.92 28.17 9.60
C SER A 174 -12.88 29.28 9.47
N THR A 175 -11.89 29.29 10.36
CA THR A 175 -10.83 30.31 10.41
C THR A 175 -9.44 29.68 10.43
N LEU A 176 -9.27 28.56 9.71
CA LEU A 176 -7.95 27.94 9.58
C LEU A 176 -6.97 28.92 8.95
N SER A 177 -5.76 29.01 9.53
CA SER A 177 -4.73 29.93 9.03
C SER A 177 -4.13 29.42 7.72
N ASP A 178 -4.09 30.31 6.72
CA ASP A 178 -3.48 30.10 5.39
C ASP A 178 -2.04 30.63 5.29
N LYS A 179 -1.44 31.12 6.41
CA LYS A 179 -0.15 31.81 6.39
C LYS A 179 1.03 30.94 5.95
N ASP A 180 1.01 29.66 6.33
CA ASP A 180 2.13 28.75 6.16
C ASP A 180 1.83 27.61 5.18
N PHE A 181 0.57 27.42 4.79
CA PHE A 181 0.12 26.30 3.97
C PHE A 181 -1.01 26.70 3.03
N ASP A 182 -0.96 26.27 1.77
CA ASP A 182 -1.97 26.59 0.76
C ASP A 182 -3.16 25.60 0.80
N THR A 183 -2.97 24.40 1.35
CA THR A 183 -3.96 23.31 1.28
C THR A 183 -4.28 22.69 2.64
N LEU A 184 -5.48 22.13 2.74
CA LEU A 184 -5.94 21.42 3.94
C LEU A 184 -5.00 20.27 4.33
N GLY A 185 -4.50 19.52 3.35
CA GLY A 185 -3.52 18.46 3.57
C GLY A 185 -2.22 18.95 4.18
N GLY A 186 -1.77 20.16 3.80
CA GLY A 186 -0.58 20.81 4.35
C GLY A 186 -0.74 21.11 5.83
N ILE A 187 -1.85 21.76 6.23
CA ILE A 187 -2.15 22.06 7.64
C ILE A 187 -2.23 20.76 8.46
N VAL A 188 -3.02 19.80 7.99
CA VAL A 188 -3.23 18.54 8.72
C VAL A 188 -1.93 17.78 8.88
N MET A 189 -1.10 17.70 7.82
CA MET A 189 0.21 17.06 7.87
C MET A 189 1.15 17.73 8.88
N HIS A 190 1.17 19.06 8.93
CA HIS A 190 2.02 19.83 9.85
C HIS A 190 1.70 19.54 11.32
N HIS A 191 0.43 19.32 11.65
CA HIS A 191 0.02 19.05 13.03
C HIS A 191 0.29 17.63 13.50
N PHE A 192 0.65 16.70 12.58
CA PHE A 192 1.12 15.38 12.97
C PHE A 192 2.63 15.41 13.22
N ALA A 193 3.08 14.91 14.37
CA ALA A 193 4.52 14.78 14.69
C ALA A 193 5.24 13.69 13.88
N ARG A 194 4.49 12.89 13.13
CA ARG A 194 4.95 11.80 12.27
C ARG A 194 4.10 11.73 11.02
N PHE A 195 4.53 10.96 10.02
CA PHE A 195 3.65 10.68 8.88
C PHE A 195 2.41 9.92 9.36
N PRO A 196 1.18 10.45 9.10
CA PRO A 196 -0.05 9.84 9.60
C PRO A 196 -0.34 8.51 8.90
N LYS A 197 -1.16 7.69 9.57
CA LYS A 197 -1.72 6.46 9.02
C LYS A 197 -3.22 6.64 8.75
N PRO A 198 -3.83 5.79 7.92
CA PRO A 198 -5.29 5.75 7.80
C PRO A 198 -5.95 5.62 9.19
N ASN A 199 -7.03 6.35 9.39
CA ASN A 199 -7.78 6.49 10.65
C ASN A 199 -7.06 7.26 11.79
N ASP A 200 -5.83 7.77 11.59
CA ASP A 200 -5.28 8.74 12.51
C ASP A 200 -6.15 10.01 12.51
N ALA A 201 -6.36 10.58 13.68
CA ALA A 201 -7.21 11.75 13.87
C ALA A 201 -6.49 12.86 14.60
N ILE A 202 -6.82 14.12 14.24
CA ILE A 202 -6.34 15.31 14.91
C ILE A 202 -7.44 16.36 14.98
N ASN A 203 -7.38 17.21 16.00
CA ASN A 203 -8.31 18.31 16.19
C ASN A 203 -7.57 19.64 15.98
N ILE A 204 -8.12 20.51 15.12
CA ILE A 204 -7.56 21.82 14.79
C ILE A 204 -8.73 22.81 14.76
N ASP A 205 -8.67 23.89 15.51
CA ASP A 205 -9.62 25.02 15.50
C ASP A 205 -11.11 24.62 15.50
N GLY A 206 -11.48 23.67 16.38
CA GLY A 206 -12.87 23.20 16.52
C GLY A 206 -13.32 22.18 15.46
N TRP A 207 -12.41 21.73 14.61
CA TRP A 207 -12.65 20.71 13.60
C TRP A 207 -11.84 19.45 13.88
N ARG A 208 -12.46 18.29 13.68
CA ARG A 208 -11.81 16.98 13.74
C ARG A 208 -11.50 16.50 12.33
N PHE A 209 -10.23 16.20 12.10
CA PHE A 209 -9.71 15.67 10.85
C PHE A 209 -9.27 14.22 11.05
N VAL A 210 -9.82 13.29 10.27
CA VAL A 210 -9.47 11.87 10.29
C VAL A 210 -8.91 11.52 8.93
N ILE A 211 -7.72 10.93 8.88
CA ILE A 211 -7.10 10.49 7.63
C ILE A 211 -7.93 9.35 7.05
N ASN A 212 -8.59 9.59 5.93
CA ASN A 212 -9.40 8.59 5.26
C ASN A 212 -8.54 7.74 4.32
N SER A 213 -7.74 8.37 3.46
CA SER A 213 -6.84 7.69 2.56
C SER A 213 -5.54 8.45 2.34
N LEU A 214 -4.49 7.68 2.06
CA LEU A 214 -3.16 8.17 1.75
C LEU A 214 -2.79 7.71 0.35
N GLU A 215 -2.04 8.52 -0.38
CA GLU A 215 -1.47 8.19 -1.67
C GLU A 215 0.04 8.35 -1.60
N ARG A 216 0.80 7.26 -1.70
CA ARG A 216 2.27 7.24 -1.52
C ARG A 216 2.68 7.91 -0.19
N ARG A 217 3.24 9.12 -0.24
CA ARG A 217 3.65 9.93 0.93
C ARG A 217 2.80 11.20 1.08
N ARG A 218 1.54 11.18 0.67
CA ARG A 218 0.62 12.34 0.76
C ARG A 218 -0.72 11.90 1.31
N ILE A 219 -1.38 12.80 2.02
CA ILE A 219 -2.79 12.62 2.37
C ILE A 219 -3.59 12.86 1.09
N LYS A 220 -4.53 11.94 0.76
CA LYS A 220 -5.43 12.07 -0.39
C LYS A 220 -6.79 12.60 0.04
N ARG A 221 -7.42 11.94 0.98
CA ARG A 221 -8.75 12.31 1.49
C ARG A 221 -8.75 12.41 3.02
N ILE A 222 -9.48 13.36 3.53
CA ILE A 222 -9.63 13.63 4.96
C ILE A 222 -11.13 13.64 5.27
N LYS A 223 -11.55 12.88 6.27
CA LYS A 223 -12.89 12.97 6.83
C LYS A 223 -12.89 14.11 7.84
N VAL A 224 -13.83 15.04 7.71
CA VAL A 224 -13.92 16.25 8.50
C VAL A 224 -15.27 16.29 9.20
N SER A 225 -15.24 16.61 10.50
CA SER A 225 -16.44 16.85 11.30
C SER A 225 -16.23 18.00 12.29
N LYS A 226 -17.29 18.74 12.62
CA LYS A 226 -17.22 19.78 13.63
C LYS A 226 -17.19 19.13 15.02
N ILE A 227 -16.36 19.66 15.92
CA ILE A 227 -16.32 19.22 17.30
C ILE A 227 -17.45 19.97 18.04
N SER A 228 -18.37 19.20 18.62
CA SER A 228 -19.47 19.75 19.45
C SER A 228 -18.96 20.24 20.77
#